data_af2f409d79df0cee8821f71bdea47474
#
_entry.id   af2f409d79df0cee8821f71bdea47474
#
_cell.length_a   1.000
_cell.length_b   1.000
_cell.length_c   1.000
_cell.angle_alpha   90.00
_cell.angle_beta   90.00
_cell.angle_gamma   90.00
#
_symmetry.space_group_name_H-M   'P 1'
#
loop_
_entity.id
_entity.type
_entity.pdbx_description
1 polymer ?
#
loop_
_entity_poly.entity_id
_entity_poly.type
_entity_poly.pdbx_seq_one_letter_code
_entity_poly.pdbx_strand_id
1 'polypeptide(L)'
;MITAIKDAIQGKTPSLGTKRSGHWVTVRKHFIAENNVCAVCGGKKKLEVHHVKPFHLHPEFELDPTNLITLCEDLGNGINCHLLIGHLGNYRNVNTSVREDAAIWKEKLSTPIPSVRE
;
A
#
# COMPACT_ATOMS: atom_id res chain seq x y z
N MET A 1 6.89 4.47 -25.04
CA MET A 1 6.43 3.78 -23.86
C MET A 1 7.56 3.63 -22.84
N ILE A 2 8.66 3.11 -23.26
CA ILE A 2 9.80 2.90 -22.37
C ILE A 2 10.34 4.21 -21.82
N THR A 3 10.36 5.24 -22.64
CA THR A 3 10.88 6.54 -22.24
C THR A 3 10.14 7.10 -21.04
N ALA A 4 8.82 6.98 -21.06
CA ALA A 4 8.02 7.51 -19.97
C ALA A 4 8.31 6.76 -18.66
N ILE A 5 8.55 5.46 -18.76
CA ILE A 5 8.90 4.67 -17.60
C ILE A 5 10.27 5.08 -17.06
N LYS A 6 11.21 5.34 -17.94
CA LYS A 6 12.53 5.79 -17.52
C LYS A 6 12.44 7.10 -16.77
N ASP A 7 11.60 8.00 -17.24
CA ASP A 7 11.44 9.29 -16.57
C ASP A 7 10.95 9.09 -15.15
N ALA A 8 10.00 8.19 -14.94
CA ALA A 8 9.50 7.89 -13.61
C ALA A 8 10.62 7.34 -12.72
N ILE A 9 11.42 6.42 -13.25
CA ILE A 9 12.50 5.81 -12.50
C ILE A 9 13.53 6.84 -12.07
N GLN A 10 13.73 7.85 -12.88
CA GLN A 10 14.69 8.90 -12.57
C GLN A 10 14.13 9.96 -11.63
N GLY A 11 13.00 9.69 -11.02
CA GLY A 11 12.38 10.63 -10.13
C GLY A 11 11.59 11.70 -10.82
N LYS A 12 11.41 11.58 -12.09
CA LYS A 12 10.61 12.50 -12.86
C LYS A 12 9.14 12.13 -12.72
N THR A 13 8.32 12.94 -13.36
CA THR A 13 6.90 12.64 -13.44
C THR A 13 6.69 11.21 -13.90
N PRO A 14 5.73 10.51 -13.32
CA PRO A 14 5.39 9.19 -13.81
C PRO A 14 5.16 9.24 -15.30
N SER A 15 5.44 8.16 -15.94
CA SER A 15 5.41 8.09 -17.37
C SER A 15 4.08 8.61 -17.90
N LEU A 16 4.16 9.64 -18.71
CA LEU A 16 2.95 10.21 -19.31
C LEU A 16 2.31 9.23 -20.27
N GLY A 17 3.10 8.30 -20.81
CA GLY A 17 2.58 7.29 -21.71
C GLY A 17 2.17 6.01 -21.03
N THR A 18 2.39 5.87 -19.72
CA THR A 18 2.06 4.65 -19.01
C THR A 18 0.71 4.79 -18.35
N LYS A 19 -0.24 3.98 -18.80
CA LYS A 19 -1.58 3.98 -18.24
C LYS A 19 -1.78 2.77 -17.39
N ARG A 20 -2.68 2.86 -16.43
CA ARG A 20 -3.15 1.69 -15.70
C ARG A 20 -3.72 0.68 -16.68
N SER A 21 -3.48 -0.59 -16.38
CA SER A 21 -4.06 -1.68 -17.14
C SER A 21 -5.59 -1.65 -17.06
N GLY A 22 -6.25 -2.03 -18.12
CA GLY A 22 -7.71 -2.20 -18.09
C GLY A 22 -8.14 -3.31 -17.15
N HIS A 23 -7.22 -4.16 -16.71
CA HIS A 23 -7.53 -5.24 -15.77
C HIS A 23 -7.36 -4.84 -14.31
N TRP A 24 -6.85 -3.63 -14.04
CA TRP A 24 -6.55 -3.22 -12.67
C TRP A 24 -7.77 -3.27 -11.76
N VAL A 25 -8.91 -2.76 -12.23
CA VAL A 25 -10.13 -2.74 -11.41
C VAL A 25 -10.51 -4.15 -10.98
N THR A 26 -10.46 -5.09 -11.91
CA THR A 26 -10.78 -6.49 -11.63
C THR A 26 -9.80 -7.11 -10.64
N VAL A 27 -8.52 -6.93 -10.88
CA VAL A 27 -7.48 -7.47 -10.00
C VAL A 27 -7.61 -6.88 -8.59
N ARG A 28 -7.85 -5.58 -8.50
CA ARG A 28 -8.03 -4.91 -7.22
C ARG A 28 -9.22 -5.49 -6.45
N LYS A 29 -10.34 -5.67 -7.12
CA LYS A 29 -11.53 -6.22 -6.47
C LYS A 29 -11.28 -7.63 -5.95
N HIS A 30 -10.64 -8.47 -6.75
CA HIS A 30 -10.31 -9.81 -6.33
C HIS A 30 -9.37 -9.82 -5.14
N PHE A 31 -8.36 -8.95 -5.18
CA PHE A 31 -7.40 -8.90 -4.10
C PHE A 31 -8.07 -8.49 -2.78
N ILE A 32 -8.91 -7.45 -2.81
CA ILE A 32 -9.61 -6.99 -1.60
C ILE A 32 -10.57 -8.06 -1.09
N ALA A 33 -11.22 -8.79 -1.99
CA ALA A 33 -12.15 -9.84 -1.57
C ALA A 33 -11.43 -10.93 -0.77
N GLU A 34 -10.18 -11.23 -1.12
CA GLU A 34 -9.41 -12.24 -0.43
C GLU A 34 -8.54 -11.67 0.70
N ASN A 35 -8.34 -10.37 0.70
CA ASN A 35 -7.51 -9.68 1.69
C ASN A 35 -8.29 -8.48 2.21
N ASN A 36 -9.35 -8.77 2.92
CA ASN A 36 -10.39 -7.79 3.24
C ASN A 36 -10.22 -7.11 4.59
N VAL A 37 -9.00 -7.10 5.11
CA VAL A 37 -8.68 -6.35 6.31
C VAL A 37 -7.36 -5.62 6.11
N CYS A 38 -7.21 -4.49 6.80
CA CYS A 38 -5.94 -3.79 6.78
C CYS A 38 -4.83 -4.67 7.35
N ALA A 39 -3.73 -4.76 6.63
CA ALA A 39 -2.62 -5.61 7.04
C ALA A 39 -1.92 -5.13 8.32
N VAL A 40 -2.19 -3.90 8.74
CA VAL A 40 -1.59 -3.32 9.94
C VAL A 40 -2.56 -3.36 11.10
N CYS A 41 -3.69 -2.67 10.99
CA CYS A 41 -4.61 -2.51 12.12
C CYS A 41 -5.77 -3.48 12.13
N GLY A 42 -5.94 -4.26 11.06
CA GLY A 42 -7.04 -5.22 10.97
C GLY A 42 -8.39 -4.58 10.67
N GLY A 43 -8.43 -3.27 10.43
CA GLY A 43 -9.68 -2.60 10.12
C GLY A 43 -10.26 -3.04 8.78
N LYS A 44 -11.56 -2.85 8.64
CA LYS A 44 -12.29 -3.31 7.45
C LYS A 44 -12.88 -2.17 6.64
N LYS A 45 -12.68 -0.92 7.06
CA LYS A 45 -13.25 0.23 6.39
C LYS A 45 -12.19 0.96 5.58
N LYS A 46 -12.62 1.53 4.46
CA LYS A 46 -11.77 2.37 3.61
C LYS A 46 -10.46 1.67 3.25
N LEU A 47 -10.59 0.45 2.78
CA LEU A 47 -9.44 -0.33 2.40
C LEU A 47 -8.94 0.10 1.03
N GLU A 48 -7.62 0.19 0.89
CA GLU A 48 -6.97 0.49 -0.37
C GLU A 48 -5.97 -0.61 -0.67
N VAL A 49 -5.77 -0.88 -1.95
CA VAL A 49 -4.74 -1.81 -2.38
C VAL A 49 -3.50 -1.00 -2.70
N HIS A 50 -2.45 -1.27 -1.95
CA HIS A 50 -1.19 -0.55 -2.08
C HIS A 50 -0.19 -1.42 -2.84
N HIS A 51 0.54 -0.82 -3.78
CA HIS A 51 1.60 -1.52 -4.49
C HIS A 51 2.89 -1.41 -3.68
N VAL A 52 3.51 -2.55 -3.38
CA VAL A 52 4.79 -2.57 -2.68
C VAL A 52 5.85 -1.89 -3.54
N LYS A 53 5.94 -2.30 -4.81
CA LYS A 53 6.73 -1.58 -5.81
C LYS A 53 5.77 -0.71 -6.59
N PRO A 54 5.90 0.61 -6.50
CA PRO A 54 4.88 1.51 -7.02
C PRO A 54 4.73 1.42 -8.52
N PHE A 55 3.51 1.61 -8.99
CA PHE A 55 3.18 1.49 -10.40
C PHE A 55 4.04 2.40 -11.28
N HIS A 56 4.24 3.63 -10.85
CA HIS A 56 4.95 4.59 -11.70
C HIS A 56 6.42 4.24 -11.89
N LEU A 57 7.00 3.42 -11.02
CA LEU A 57 8.37 2.96 -11.15
C LEU A 57 8.45 1.54 -11.69
N HIS A 58 7.43 0.74 -11.44
CA HIS A 58 7.42 -0.68 -11.78
C HIS A 58 6.07 -1.09 -12.36
N PRO A 59 5.69 -0.54 -13.52
CA PRO A 59 4.38 -0.88 -14.09
C PRO A 59 4.23 -2.35 -14.43
N GLU A 60 5.34 -3.06 -14.59
CA GLU A 60 5.30 -4.49 -14.90
C GLU A 60 4.75 -5.32 -13.75
N PHE A 61 4.72 -4.79 -12.53
CA PHE A 61 4.19 -5.49 -11.36
C PHE A 61 2.80 -5.02 -10.94
N GLU A 62 2.15 -4.21 -11.78
CA GLU A 62 0.86 -3.60 -11.41
C GLU A 62 -0.19 -4.63 -11.01
N LEU A 63 -0.25 -5.74 -11.74
CA LEU A 63 -1.30 -6.74 -11.55
C LEU A 63 -0.84 -7.95 -10.76
N ASP A 64 0.38 -7.94 -10.28
CA ASP A 64 0.96 -9.07 -9.57
C ASP A 64 0.46 -9.06 -8.12
N PRO A 65 -0.32 -10.07 -7.69
CA PRO A 65 -0.85 -10.10 -6.33
C PRO A 65 0.24 -10.11 -5.26
N THR A 66 1.43 -10.63 -5.57
CA THR A 66 2.52 -10.64 -4.60
C THR A 66 3.10 -9.24 -4.38
N ASN A 67 2.74 -8.30 -5.25
CA ASN A 67 3.16 -6.90 -5.12
C ASN A 67 2.08 -6.03 -4.47
N LEU A 68 1.01 -6.63 -3.96
CA LEU A 68 -0.13 -5.91 -3.42
C LEU A 68 -0.28 -6.17 -1.93
N ILE A 69 -0.76 -5.17 -1.22
CA ILE A 69 -1.06 -5.29 0.20
C ILE A 69 -2.25 -4.37 0.52
N THR A 70 -3.15 -4.83 1.36
CA THR A 70 -4.32 -4.06 1.75
C THR A 70 -4.00 -3.19 2.96
N LEU A 71 -4.24 -1.89 2.83
CA LEU A 71 -4.02 -0.92 3.91
C LEU A 71 -5.22 0.02 3.96
N CYS A 72 -5.59 0.45 5.16
CA CYS A 72 -6.75 1.33 5.31
C CYS A 72 -6.36 2.81 5.20
N GLU A 73 -7.37 3.62 4.90
CA GLU A 73 -7.26 5.07 5.00
C GLU A 73 -8.32 5.58 5.97
N ASP A 74 -8.59 4.80 7.01
CA ASP A 74 -9.69 5.07 7.92
C ASP A 74 -9.23 5.89 9.12
N LEU A 75 -9.41 7.20 9.03
CA LEU A 75 -9.06 8.08 10.14
C LEU A 75 -9.92 7.84 11.35
N GLY A 76 -11.08 7.18 11.19
CA GLY A 76 -11.94 6.85 12.30
C GLY A 76 -11.28 5.89 13.28
N ASN A 77 -10.32 5.10 12.81
CA ASN A 77 -9.52 4.23 13.67
C ASN A 77 -8.31 4.96 14.26
N GLY A 78 -8.13 6.22 13.91
CA GLY A 78 -7.01 7.01 14.40
C GLY A 78 -5.73 6.83 13.59
N ILE A 79 -5.72 5.91 12.64
CA ILE A 79 -4.51 5.62 11.85
C ILE A 79 -4.89 5.47 10.40
N ASN A 80 -4.26 6.27 9.54
CA ASN A 80 -4.30 6.03 8.11
C ASN A 80 -3.10 5.17 7.78
N CYS A 81 -3.29 3.84 7.77
CA CYS A 81 -2.18 2.91 7.61
C CYS A 81 -1.55 3.00 6.22
N HIS A 82 -2.35 3.29 5.20
CA HIS A 82 -1.83 3.46 3.85
C HIS A 82 -0.82 4.61 3.81
N LEU A 83 -1.18 5.75 4.39
CA LEU A 83 -0.28 6.90 4.43
C LEU A 83 0.91 6.65 5.36
N LEU A 84 0.63 6.19 6.58
CA LEU A 84 1.67 6.11 7.61
C LEU A 84 2.68 5.00 7.33
N ILE A 85 2.20 3.80 7.05
CA ILE A 85 3.07 2.65 6.85
C ILE A 85 3.37 2.47 5.36
N GLY A 86 2.36 2.57 4.52
CA GLY A 86 2.55 2.40 3.08
C GLY A 86 3.47 3.46 2.48
N HIS A 87 3.35 4.68 2.94
CA HIS A 87 4.07 5.81 2.38
C HIS A 87 4.92 6.57 3.39
N LEU A 88 5.13 6.00 4.58
CA LEU A 88 5.99 6.59 5.60
C LEU A 88 5.61 8.04 5.93
N GLY A 89 4.30 8.30 5.94
CA GLY A 89 3.78 9.61 6.35
C GLY A 89 3.67 10.65 5.25
N ASN A 90 4.12 10.34 4.05
CA ASN A 90 4.03 11.26 2.91
C ASN A 90 3.81 10.45 1.65
N TYR A 91 2.72 10.72 0.93
CA TYR A 91 2.36 9.96 -0.27
C TYR A 91 3.44 10.00 -1.36
N ARG A 92 4.39 10.89 -1.27
CA ARG A 92 5.52 10.92 -2.20
C ARG A 92 6.60 9.90 -1.86
N ASN A 93 6.58 9.37 -0.66
CA ASN A 93 7.57 8.39 -0.25
C ASN A 93 7.24 7.02 -0.81
N VAL A 94 8.30 6.26 -1.09
CA VAL A 94 8.19 4.87 -1.50
C VAL A 94 8.76 4.02 -0.38
N ASN A 95 7.93 3.13 0.17
CA ASN A 95 8.38 2.22 1.22
C ASN A 95 8.49 0.81 0.64
N THR A 96 9.71 0.41 0.30
CA THR A 96 9.95 -0.92 -0.26
C THR A 96 9.92 -2.01 0.81
N SER A 97 9.86 -1.63 2.08
CA SER A 97 9.79 -2.56 3.22
C SER A 97 8.39 -2.59 3.84
N VAL A 98 7.36 -2.22 3.08
CA VAL A 98 6.02 -2.07 3.63
C VAL A 98 5.50 -3.38 4.23
N ARG A 99 5.83 -4.53 3.63
CA ARG A 99 5.34 -5.81 4.17
C ARG A 99 5.93 -6.10 5.54
N GLU A 100 7.23 -5.90 5.67
CA GLU A 100 7.91 -6.10 6.94
C GLU A 100 7.41 -5.14 8.00
N ASP A 101 7.27 -3.87 7.62
CA ASP A 101 6.77 -2.85 8.53
C ASP A 101 5.34 -3.15 8.96
N ALA A 102 4.50 -3.57 8.02
CA ALA A 102 3.12 -3.92 8.34
C ALA A 102 3.07 -5.08 9.33
N ALA A 103 3.90 -6.10 9.14
CA ALA A 103 3.92 -7.25 10.04
C ALA A 103 4.36 -6.85 11.44
N ILE A 104 5.37 -6.00 11.53
CA ILE A 104 5.86 -5.52 12.83
C ILE A 104 4.76 -4.75 13.56
N TRP A 105 4.10 -3.83 12.87
CA TRP A 105 3.05 -3.03 13.51
C TRP A 105 1.82 -3.83 13.82
N LYS A 106 1.47 -4.80 12.96
CA LYS A 106 0.36 -5.69 13.26
C LYS A 106 0.60 -6.42 14.57
N GLU A 107 1.79 -6.95 14.77
CA GLU A 107 2.12 -7.64 15.99
C GLU A 107 2.06 -6.70 17.19
N LYS A 108 2.65 -5.50 17.06
CA LYS A 108 2.63 -4.53 18.15
C LYS A 108 1.21 -4.16 18.55
N LEU A 109 0.34 -3.95 17.58
CA LEU A 109 -1.03 -3.53 17.85
C LEU A 109 -1.89 -4.67 18.37
N SER A 110 -1.52 -5.92 18.08
CA SER A 110 -2.25 -7.09 18.54
C SER A 110 -1.78 -7.58 19.91
N THR A 111 -0.58 -7.21 20.31
CA THR A 111 -0.03 -7.65 21.58
C THR A 111 -0.60 -6.83 22.71
N PRO A 112 -1.12 -7.48 23.76
CA PRO A 112 -1.61 -6.73 24.91
C PRO A 112 -0.52 -5.86 25.52
N ILE A 113 -0.87 -4.63 25.83
CA ILE A 113 0.06 -3.69 26.42
C ILE A 113 -0.38 -3.50 27.86
N PRO A 114 0.54 -3.65 28.84
CA PRO A 114 0.18 -3.43 30.23
C PRO A 114 -0.36 -2.02 30.41
N SER A 115 -1.39 -1.91 31.23
CA SER A 115 -1.97 -0.62 31.54
C SER A 115 -0.97 0.22 32.33
N VAL A 116 -0.79 1.46 31.94
CA VAL A 116 0.04 2.40 32.70
C VAL A 116 -0.89 3.15 33.63
N ARG A 117 -0.96 2.67 34.86
CA ARG A 117 -1.87 3.21 35.86
C ARG A 117 -1.08 3.67 37.05
N GLU A 118 -1.42 4.81 37.55
CA GLU A 118 -0.78 5.36 38.75
C GLU A 118 -1.75 5.58 39.88
#